data_0177bc1745878805209013d0c4585e23
#
_entry.id   0177bc1745878805209013d0c4585e23
#
_cell.length_a   1.000
_cell.length_b   1.000
_cell.length_c   1.000
_cell.angle_alpha   90.00
_cell.angle_beta   90.00
_cell.angle_gamma   90.00
#
_symmetry.space_group_name_H-M   'P 1'
#
loop_
_entity.id
_entity.type
_entity.pdbx_description
1 polymer ?
#
loop_
_entity_poly.entity_id
_entity_poly.type
_entity_poly.pdbx_seq_one_letter_code
_entity_poly.pdbx_strand_id
1 'polypeptide(L)'
;MLFVTVSELRRRYPDCEIFFATAEDLNVDDYQFKTIKYKYRLKQIALGGLKGFRELLISIVADFVKIVIRYPEKKGGYFTLKKFLPQIDLIIDISGFSLGDQWNRQGQEEYLDNVRLAKKYHVKMVLMPQSFGPFDYKQDQQALHAEIRELLSYPNVVYAREQEGAVLLKEHYHLKNVRQSPDLVLQNKELDFDKVFAKKPVIKIPDILPHAVAIVPNKKCFQHGEKEALLSLYHKVIDVLLNSSIEVYLLRHSKEDLTICTMIKALFPDNQRVHLLENDFSCLEFDAVIRKFSFAIVSRFHGAVHSYKNCVPCIILGWAVKYRELALYMNQESYAFDIRANNINEAEILKYTAQMIENFQNEKMKIQEGLSQVQQSNCFNILEEVIHG
;
A
#
# COMPACT_ATOMS: atom_id res chain seq x y z
N MET A 1 1.57 1.10 6.02
CA MET A 1 0.26 1.55 6.55
C MET A 1 0.02 1.10 7.99
N LEU A 2 0.04 -0.21 8.34
CA LEU A 2 -0.23 -0.69 9.71
C LEU A 2 0.57 0.05 10.79
N PHE A 3 1.89 0.12 10.67
CA PHE A 3 2.73 0.73 11.69
C PHE A 3 2.46 2.24 11.87
N VAL A 4 2.17 2.95 10.77
CA VAL A 4 1.74 4.35 10.83
C VAL A 4 0.42 4.48 11.60
N THR A 5 -0.55 3.62 11.31
CA THR A 5 -1.84 3.63 12.01
C THR A 5 -1.68 3.35 13.50
N VAL A 6 -0.90 2.33 13.88
CA VAL A 6 -0.65 2.01 15.29
C VAL A 6 0.06 3.16 16.01
N SER A 7 1.10 3.73 15.38
CA SER A 7 1.84 4.88 15.93
C SER A 7 0.92 6.08 16.17
N GLU A 8 0.06 6.42 15.19
CA GLU A 8 -0.88 7.54 15.30
C GLU A 8 -1.97 7.29 16.34
N LEU A 9 -2.52 6.07 16.42
CA LEU A 9 -3.51 5.71 17.44
C LEU A 9 -2.91 5.81 18.84
N ARG A 10 -1.73 5.26 19.07
CA ARG A 10 -1.04 5.33 20.38
C ARG A 10 -0.64 6.75 20.77
N ARG A 11 -0.37 7.61 19.77
CA ARG A 11 -0.07 9.02 20.03
C ARG A 11 -1.31 9.80 20.50
N ARG A 12 -2.46 9.52 19.89
CA ARG A 12 -3.74 10.20 20.17
C ARG A 12 -4.49 9.60 21.34
N TYR A 13 -4.46 8.29 21.46
CA TYR A 13 -5.17 7.48 22.44
C TYR A 13 -4.19 6.50 23.11
N PRO A 14 -3.37 6.94 24.08
CA PRO A 14 -2.31 6.11 24.68
C PRO A 14 -2.82 4.81 25.30
N ASP A 15 -4.03 4.84 25.88
CA ASP A 15 -4.64 3.71 26.59
C ASP A 15 -5.52 2.81 25.71
N CYS A 16 -5.63 3.10 24.40
CA CYS A 16 -6.47 2.28 23.53
C CYS A 16 -5.91 0.88 23.35
N GLU A 17 -6.79 -0.13 23.35
CA GLU A 17 -6.41 -1.47 22.89
C GLU A 17 -6.51 -1.57 21.38
N ILE A 18 -5.41 -2.00 20.73
CA ILE A 18 -5.34 -2.12 19.27
C ILE A 18 -5.30 -3.60 18.91
N PHE A 19 -6.19 -3.99 18.01
CA PHE A 19 -6.27 -5.34 17.46
C PHE A 19 -6.10 -5.32 15.95
N PHE A 20 -5.12 -6.04 15.45
CA PHE A 20 -4.89 -6.20 14.02
C PHE A 20 -5.50 -7.50 13.53
N ALA A 21 -6.49 -7.38 12.65
CA ALA A 21 -7.14 -8.53 12.03
C ALA A 21 -6.32 -8.99 10.82
N THR A 22 -5.79 -10.21 10.86
CA THR A 22 -4.92 -10.74 9.81
C THR A 22 -5.10 -12.24 9.62
N ALA A 23 -4.84 -12.71 8.40
CA ALA A 23 -4.74 -14.14 8.09
C ALA A 23 -3.30 -14.68 8.31
N GLU A 24 -2.31 -13.81 8.45
CA GLU A 24 -0.90 -14.16 8.59
C GLU A 24 -0.54 -14.53 10.03
N ASP A 25 0.51 -15.34 10.18
CA ASP A 25 1.11 -15.68 11.47
C ASP A 25 2.14 -14.60 11.82
N LEU A 26 1.74 -13.62 12.63
CA LEU A 26 2.65 -12.65 13.21
C LEU A 26 3.10 -13.11 14.61
N ASN A 27 4.36 -12.86 14.95
CA ASN A 27 4.83 -13.01 16.33
C ASN A 27 4.33 -11.82 17.15
N VAL A 28 3.22 -12.03 17.85
CA VAL A 28 2.51 -10.97 18.62
C VAL A 28 3.35 -10.35 19.71
N ASP A 29 4.34 -11.08 20.25
CA ASP A 29 5.21 -10.61 21.33
C ASP A 29 6.19 -9.50 20.88
N ASP A 30 6.33 -9.30 19.57
CA ASP A 30 7.19 -8.26 19.02
C ASP A 30 6.46 -6.90 18.86
N TYR A 31 5.12 -6.84 19.07
CA TYR A 31 4.32 -5.66 18.78
C TYR A 31 3.53 -5.11 19.97
N GLN A 32 3.25 -3.80 19.94
CA GLN A 32 2.37 -3.12 20.92
C GLN A 32 0.87 -3.23 20.57
N PHE A 33 0.50 -4.19 19.73
CA PHE A 33 -0.89 -4.49 19.38
C PHE A 33 -1.15 -5.99 19.42
N LYS A 34 -2.40 -6.35 19.64
CA LYS A 34 -2.87 -7.74 19.64
C LYS A 34 -3.25 -8.15 18.21
N THR A 35 -3.23 -9.42 17.90
CA THR A 35 -3.71 -9.94 16.62
C THR A 35 -4.97 -10.77 16.78
N ILE A 36 -5.86 -10.65 15.79
CA ILE A 36 -7.01 -11.53 15.66
C ILE A 36 -6.86 -12.27 14.34
N LYS A 37 -6.68 -13.59 14.42
CA LYS A 37 -6.73 -14.41 13.22
C LYS A 37 -8.17 -14.58 12.78
N TYR A 38 -8.43 -14.20 11.55
CA TYR A 38 -9.69 -14.54 10.93
C TYR A 38 -9.48 -15.11 9.52
N LYS A 39 -10.30 -16.12 9.20
CA LYS A 39 -10.42 -16.64 7.84
C LYS A 39 -11.71 -16.13 7.24
N TYR A 40 -11.75 -15.94 5.93
CA TYR A 40 -12.95 -15.53 5.19
C TYR A 40 -14.21 -16.29 5.62
N ARG A 41 -14.11 -17.60 5.80
CA ARG A 41 -15.19 -18.46 6.27
C ARG A 41 -15.81 -18.02 7.61
N LEU A 42 -15.00 -17.47 8.51
CA LEU A 42 -15.48 -16.98 9.81
C LEU A 42 -16.34 -15.72 9.66
N LYS A 43 -16.02 -14.85 8.68
CA LYS A 43 -16.83 -13.68 8.35
C LYS A 43 -18.21 -14.11 7.84
N GLN A 44 -18.27 -15.06 6.91
CA GLN A 44 -19.53 -15.58 6.36
C GLN A 44 -20.45 -16.17 7.44
N ILE A 45 -19.90 -16.88 8.39
CA ILE A 45 -20.64 -17.43 9.52
C ILE A 45 -21.15 -16.33 10.46
N ALA A 46 -20.31 -15.32 10.74
CA ALA A 46 -20.70 -14.17 11.56
C ALA A 46 -21.83 -13.37 10.90
N LEU A 47 -21.88 -13.35 9.57
CA LEU A 47 -22.95 -12.74 8.78
C LEU A 47 -24.25 -13.58 8.73
N GLY A 48 -24.22 -14.86 9.13
CA GLY A 48 -25.41 -15.73 9.22
C GLY A 48 -25.77 -16.44 7.91
N GLY A 49 -24.80 -16.61 7.00
CA GLY A 49 -25.02 -17.32 5.73
C GLY A 49 -25.20 -18.84 5.92
N LEU A 50 -26.27 -19.43 5.31
CA LEU A 50 -26.52 -20.88 5.35
C LEU A 50 -25.40 -21.72 4.73
N LYS A 51 -24.70 -21.22 3.70
CA LYS A 51 -23.48 -21.83 3.14
C LYS A 51 -22.38 -21.92 4.20
N GLY A 52 -22.25 -20.89 5.05
CA GLY A 52 -21.28 -20.87 6.13
C GLY A 52 -21.52 -21.94 7.19
N PHE A 53 -22.76 -22.33 7.46
CA PHE A 53 -23.08 -23.34 8.48
C PHE A 53 -22.68 -24.75 8.06
N ARG A 54 -22.88 -25.11 6.80
CA ARG A 54 -22.44 -26.41 6.24
C ARG A 54 -20.92 -26.51 6.18
N GLU A 55 -20.24 -25.42 5.81
CA GLU A 55 -18.79 -25.35 5.79
C GLU A 55 -18.20 -25.24 7.19
N LEU A 56 -18.93 -24.69 8.17
CA LEU A 56 -18.54 -24.74 9.59
C LEU A 56 -18.49 -26.18 10.11
N LEU A 57 -19.49 -27.01 9.81
CA LEU A 57 -19.47 -28.42 10.19
C LEU A 57 -18.27 -29.16 9.61
N ILE A 58 -17.93 -28.90 8.34
CA ILE A 58 -16.77 -29.48 7.68
C ILE A 58 -15.46 -28.93 8.29
N SER A 59 -15.43 -27.63 8.63
CA SER A 59 -14.26 -27.00 9.27
C SER A 59 -14.10 -27.42 10.72
N ILE A 60 -15.17 -27.59 11.49
CA ILE A 60 -15.14 -28.12 12.87
C ILE A 60 -14.60 -29.55 12.86
N VAL A 61 -15.04 -30.39 11.91
CA VAL A 61 -14.53 -31.74 11.78
C VAL A 61 -13.06 -31.74 11.35
N ALA A 62 -12.67 -30.90 10.39
CA ALA A 62 -11.30 -30.79 9.93
C ALA A 62 -10.36 -30.16 10.99
N ASP A 63 -10.83 -29.17 11.74
CA ASP A 63 -10.07 -28.56 12.84
C ASP A 63 -10.07 -29.45 14.07
N PHE A 64 -11.12 -30.22 14.34
CA PHE A 64 -11.14 -31.25 15.38
C PHE A 64 -10.15 -32.37 15.10
N VAL A 65 -10.05 -32.82 13.85
CA VAL A 65 -9.05 -33.81 13.42
C VAL A 65 -7.63 -33.23 13.53
N LYS A 66 -7.42 -31.93 13.20
CA LYS A 66 -6.13 -31.26 13.38
C LYS A 66 -5.78 -30.99 14.85
N ILE A 67 -6.77 -30.63 15.67
CA ILE A 67 -6.61 -30.39 17.13
C ILE A 67 -6.23 -31.70 17.84
N VAL A 68 -6.84 -32.83 17.47
CA VAL A 68 -6.50 -34.15 18.02
C VAL A 68 -5.11 -34.62 17.61
N ILE A 69 -4.58 -34.19 16.46
CA ILE A 69 -3.32 -34.70 15.92
C ILE A 69 -2.12 -33.76 16.12
N ARG A 70 -2.25 -32.43 16.26
CA ARG A 70 -1.08 -31.54 16.19
C ARG A 70 -1.00 -30.25 17.01
N TYR A 71 -2.09 -29.63 17.57
CA TYR A 71 -1.96 -28.35 18.27
C TYR A 71 -2.97 -28.13 19.41
N PRO A 72 -2.51 -28.10 20.68
CA PRO A 72 -3.39 -27.79 21.82
C PRO A 72 -3.74 -26.31 22.04
N GLU A 73 -3.16 -25.35 21.30
CA GLU A 73 -3.19 -23.91 21.70
C GLU A 73 -3.69 -22.92 20.66
N LYS A 74 -4.53 -23.27 19.71
CA LYS A 74 -5.13 -22.23 18.85
C LYS A 74 -6.55 -21.86 19.28
N LYS A 75 -6.64 -21.05 20.35
CA LYS A 75 -7.86 -20.32 20.73
C LYS A 75 -8.09 -19.17 19.74
N GLY A 76 -8.95 -19.33 18.76
CA GLY A 76 -9.33 -18.29 17.84
C GLY A 76 -10.28 -18.79 16.76
N GLY A 77 -11.58 -18.77 17.01
CA GLY A 77 -12.61 -19.23 16.10
C GLY A 77 -13.79 -18.26 16.03
N TYR A 78 -14.83 -18.65 15.31
CA TYR A 78 -16.11 -17.94 15.12
C TYR A 78 -16.68 -17.30 16.39
N PHE A 79 -16.66 -18.01 17.52
CA PHE A 79 -17.14 -17.49 18.81
C PHE A 79 -16.35 -16.26 19.28
N THR A 80 -15.11 -16.12 18.87
CA THR A 80 -14.26 -14.98 19.19
C THR A 80 -14.75 -13.72 18.49
N LEU A 81 -15.00 -13.76 17.17
CA LEU A 81 -15.50 -12.60 16.43
C LEU A 81 -16.86 -12.12 16.92
N LYS A 82 -17.82 -13.05 17.15
CA LYS A 82 -19.16 -12.71 17.63
C LYS A 82 -19.16 -12.08 19.02
N LYS A 83 -18.27 -12.52 19.92
CA LYS A 83 -18.13 -11.93 21.26
C LYS A 83 -17.29 -10.65 21.23
N PHE A 84 -16.39 -10.53 20.28
CA PHE A 84 -15.40 -9.48 20.22
C PHE A 84 -15.93 -8.20 19.54
N LEU A 85 -16.60 -8.34 18.37
CA LEU A 85 -17.10 -7.19 17.62
C LEU A 85 -17.99 -6.23 18.42
N PRO A 86 -18.90 -6.69 19.30
CA PRO A 86 -19.69 -5.79 20.15
C PRO A 86 -18.87 -4.98 21.18
N GLN A 87 -17.58 -5.32 21.38
CA GLN A 87 -16.68 -4.63 22.31
C GLN A 87 -15.74 -3.67 21.59
N ILE A 88 -15.84 -3.56 20.25
CA ILE A 88 -15.01 -2.69 19.43
C ILE A 88 -15.69 -1.34 19.25
N ASP A 89 -15.02 -0.28 19.62
CA ASP A 89 -15.52 1.09 19.44
C ASP A 89 -15.40 1.56 17.99
N LEU A 90 -14.31 1.15 17.31
CA LEU A 90 -14.00 1.61 15.96
C LEU A 90 -13.24 0.56 15.14
N ILE A 91 -13.66 0.35 13.90
CA ILE A 91 -12.92 -0.39 12.88
C ILE A 91 -12.24 0.60 11.94
N ILE A 92 -10.93 0.45 11.76
CA ILE A 92 -10.14 1.23 10.82
C ILE A 92 -9.65 0.30 9.71
N ASP A 93 -10.14 0.49 8.50
CA ASP A 93 -9.69 -0.26 7.33
C ASP A 93 -8.49 0.44 6.68
N ILE A 94 -7.42 -0.32 6.48
CA ILE A 94 -6.16 0.14 5.87
C ILE A 94 -5.78 -0.70 4.64
N SER A 95 -6.75 -1.25 3.95
CA SER A 95 -6.53 -2.20 2.84
C SER A 95 -5.75 -1.61 1.65
N GLY A 96 -5.82 -0.31 1.44
CA GLY A 96 -5.06 0.43 0.43
C GLY A 96 -5.61 0.32 -1.00
N PHE A 97 -5.95 -0.87 -1.49
CA PHE A 97 -6.65 -1.08 -2.76
C PHE A 97 -7.26 -2.48 -2.82
N SER A 98 -8.55 -2.59 -2.64
CA SER A 98 -9.26 -3.88 -2.57
C SER A 98 -10.61 -3.86 -3.30
N LEU A 99 -11.02 -2.72 -3.87
CA LEU A 99 -12.30 -2.57 -4.55
C LEU A 99 -12.12 -1.88 -5.91
N GLY A 100 -12.41 -2.64 -6.98
CA GLY A 100 -12.29 -2.23 -8.38
C GLY A 100 -12.40 -3.44 -9.31
N ASP A 101 -12.63 -3.21 -10.61
CA ASP A 101 -12.88 -4.26 -11.63
C ASP A 101 -11.69 -5.18 -11.90
N GLN A 102 -10.47 -4.75 -11.52
CA GLN A 102 -9.26 -5.57 -11.61
C GLN A 102 -9.16 -6.67 -10.54
N TRP A 103 -10.04 -6.65 -9.55
CA TRP A 103 -10.15 -7.71 -8.54
C TRP A 103 -11.23 -8.70 -8.92
N ASN A 104 -11.01 -9.98 -8.61
CA ASN A 104 -12.05 -10.97 -8.79
C ASN A 104 -13.21 -10.72 -7.81
N ARG A 105 -14.39 -11.28 -8.12
CA ARG A 105 -15.60 -11.09 -7.32
C ARG A 105 -15.39 -11.50 -5.87
N GLN A 106 -14.74 -12.64 -5.62
CA GLN A 106 -14.50 -13.13 -4.26
C GLN A 106 -13.70 -12.13 -3.43
N GLY A 107 -12.61 -11.58 -3.95
CA GLY A 107 -11.78 -10.61 -3.23
C GLY A 107 -12.54 -9.34 -2.88
N GLN A 108 -13.39 -8.86 -3.79
CA GLN A 108 -14.24 -7.70 -3.54
C GLN A 108 -15.35 -8.00 -2.49
N GLU A 109 -15.97 -9.17 -2.56
CA GLU A 109 -16.93 -9.62 -1.54
C GLU A 109 -16.26 -9.75 -0.16
N GLU A 110 -15.04 -10.30 -0.10
CA GLU A 110 -14.27 -10.38 1.14
C GLU A 110 -13.98 -9.00 1.76
N TYR A 111 -13.71 -8.01 0.93
CA TYR A 111 -13.54 -6.63 1.37
C TYR A 111 -14.86 -6.05 1.89
N LEU A 112 -15.94 -6.16 1.13
CA LEU A 112 -17.27 -5.66 1.51
C LEU A 112 -17.81 -6.35 2.77
N ASP A 113 -17.42 -7.58 3.04
CA ASP A 113 -17.80 -8.29 4.28
C ASP A 113 -17.24 -7.63 5.53
N ASN A 114 -16.15 -6.88 5.45
CA ASN A 114 -15.69 -6.07 6.61
C ASN A 114 -16.71 -4.98 6.93
N VAL A 115 -17.26 -4.33 5.91
CA VAL A 115 -18.30 -3.30 6.06
C VAL A 115 -19.62 -3.92 6.55
N ARG A 116 -20.01 -5.07 5.99
CA ARG A 116 -21.20 -5.82 6.44
C ARG A 116 -21.12 -6.19 7.93
N LEU A 117 -19.94 -6.63 8.38
CA LEU A 117 -19.71 -6.95 9.79
C LEU A 117 -19.80 -5.71 10.67
N ALA A 118 -19.16 -4.60 10.29
CA ALA A 118 -19.27 -3.34 11.02
C ALA A 118 -20.74 -2.89 11.13
N LYS A 119 -21.49 -2.90 10.02
CA LYS A 119 -22.92 -2.55 9.97
C LYS A 119 -23.76 -3.47 10.84
N LYS A 120 -23.55 -4.79 10.77
CA LYS A 120 -24.32 -5.78 11.54
C LYS A 120 -24.14 -5.64 13.05
N TYR A 121 -22.95 -5.30 13.50
CA TYR A 121 -22.63 -5.17 14.92
C TYR A 121 -22.64 -3.72 15.40
N HIS A 122 -23.09 -2.78 14.55
CA HIS A 122 -23.18 -1.35 14.84
C HIS A 122 -21.85 -0.72 15.31
N VAL A 123 -20.73 -1.21 14.76
CA VAL A 123 -19.40 -0.70 15.07
C VAL A 123 -19.08 0.48 14.14
N LYS A 124 -18.66 1.61 14.69
CA LYS A 124 -18.17 2.76 13.91
C LYS A 124 -17.03 2.31 12.98
N MET A 125 -16.96 2.87 11.75
CA MET A 125 -15.98 2.44 10.78
C MET A 125 -15.42 3.61 9.98
N VAL A 126 -14.11 3.62 9.76
CA VAL A 126 -13.39 4.55 8.90
C VAL A 126 -12.59 3.76 7.87
N LEU A 127 -12.77 4.08 6.60
CA LEU A 127 -11.91 3.58 5.52
C LEU A 127 -10.81 4.60 5.27
N MET A 128 -9.56 4.25 5.63
CA MET A 128 -8.39 5.11 5.44
C MET A 128 -8.01 5.23 3.96
N PRO A 129 -7.15 6.18 3.57
CA PRO A 129 -6.84 6.46 2.17
C PRO A 129 -6.51 5.23 1.36
N GLN A 130 -7.35 4.92 0.37
CA GLN A 130 -7.22 3.79 -0.52
C GLN A 130 -7.72 4.12 -1.92
N SER A 131 -7.27 3.35 -2.91
CA SER A 131 -7.74 3.48 -4.29
C SER A 131 -9.11 2.82 -4.45
N PHE A 132 -9.97 3.44 -5.25
CA PHE A 132 -11.27 2.91 -5.64
C PHE A 132 -11.41 2.95 -7.16
N GLY A 133 -11.91 1.86 -7.73
CA GLY A 133 -12.20 1.75 -9.15
C GLY A 133 -10.95 1.44 -10.03
N PRO A 134 -11.09 1.47 -11.37
CA PRO A 134 -12.38 1.64 -12.05
C PRO A 134 -13.38 0.54 -11.70
N PHE A 135 -14.67 0.78 -12.01
CA PHE A 135 -15.76 -0.16 -11.74
C PHE A 135 -16.47 -0.55 -13.05
N ASP A 136 -15.69 -0.81 -14.08
CA ASP A 136 -16.18 -1.28 -15.39
C ASP A 136 -16.50 -2.78 -15.33
N TYR A 137 -17.40 -3.13 -14.42
CA TYR A 137 -17.73 -4.51 -14.13
C TYR A 137 -18.34 -5.24 -15.31
N LYS A 138 -17.86 -6.45 -15.55
CA LYS A 138 -18.48 -7.40 -16.47
C LYS A 138 -19.86 -7.82 -15.96
N GLN A 139 -20.66 -8.45 -16.84
CA GLN A 139 -22.05 -8.79 -16.54
C GLN A 139 -22.24 -9.63 -15.26
N ASP A 140 -21.30 -10.52 -14.95
CA ASP A 140 -21.31 -11.35 -13.73
C ASP A 140 -21.04 -10.58 -12.43
N GLN A 141 -20.53 -9.36 -12.54
CA GLN A 141 -20.18 -8.49 -11.41
C GLN A 141 -21.08 -7.26 -11.27
N GLN A 142 -22.06 -7.06 -12.18
CA GLN A 142 -22.93 -5.88 -12.17
C GLN A 142 -23.70 -5.69 -10.84
N ALA A 143 -24.05 -6.78 -10.16
CA ALA A 143 -24.70 -6.72 -8.85
C ALA A 143 -23.87 -6.00 -7.77
N LEU A 144 -22.52 -5.95 -7.93
CA LEU A 144 -21.65 -5.24 -7.00
C LEU A 144 -21.92 -3.73 -6.93
N HIS A 145 -22.42 -3.12 -8.01
CA HIS A 145 -22.74 -1.69 -7.98
C HIS A 145 -23.76 -1.32 -6.90
N ALA A 146 -24.83 -2.10 -6.76
CA ALA A 146 -25.82 -1.87 -5.72
C ALA A 146 -25.25 -2.09 -4.32
N GLU A 147 -24.44 -3.15 -4.15
CA GLU A 147 -23.81 -3.50 -2.89
C GLU A 147 -22.77 -2.45 -2.48
N ILE A 148 -21.95 -1.94 -3.42
CA ILE A 148 -20.98 -0.87 -3.17
C ILE A 148 -21.71 0.38 -2.66
N ARG A 149 -22.79 0.82 -3.35
CA ARG A 149 -23.59 1.98 -2.94
C ARG A 149 -24.14 1.82 -1.53
N GLU A 150 -24.75 0.67 -1.25
CA GLU A 150 -25.36 0.39 0.05
C GLU A 150 -24.30 0.34 1.16
N LEU A 151 -23.26 -0.46 0.95
CA LEU A 151 -22.30 -0.76 2.00
C LEU A 151 -21.35 0.41 2.28
N LEU A 152 -20.82 1.08 1.24
CA LEU A 152 -19.92 2.21 1.43
C LEU A 152 -20.61 3.47 1.98
N SER A 153 -21.94 3.50 2.05
CA SER A 153 -22.69 4.54 2.79
C SER A 153 -22.62 4.36 4.31
N TYR A 154 -22.27 3.18 4.82
CA TYR A 154 -22.22 2.87 6.24
C TYR A 154 -21.02 3.45 7.00
N PRO A 155 -19.76 3.35 6.50
CA PRO A 155 -18.62 3.93 7.20
C PRO A 155 -18.83 5.42 7.50
N ASN A 156 -18.37 5.88 8.66
CA ASN A 156 -18.43 7.29 9.03
C ASN A 156 -17.71 8.17 8.01
N VAL A 157 -16.58 7.68 7.50
CA VAL A 157 -15.82 8.32 6.42
C VAL A 157 -15.17 7.28 5.51
N VAL A 158 -15.17 7.56 4.21
CA VAL A 158 -14.45 6.83 3.17
C VAL A 158 -13.42 7.77 2.57
N TYR A 159 -12.14 7.52 2.81
CA TYR A 159 -11.07 8.29 2.18
C TYR A 159 -10.67 7.66 0.84
N ALA A 160 -10.91 8.37 -0.26
CA ALA A 160 -10.33 8.05 -1.55
C ALA A 160 -8.94 8.68 -1.66
N ARG A 161 -7.96 7.90 -2.10
CA ARG A 161 -6.58 8.35 -2.24
C ARG A 161 -6.40 9.21 -3.49
N GLU A 162 -7.08 8.85 -4.58
CA GLU A 162 -7.07 9.54 -5.85
C GLU A 162 -8.34 10.38 -6.07
N GLN A 163 -8.19 11.50 -6.78
CA GLN A 163 -9.31 12.38 -7.19
C GLN A 163 -10.34 11.60 -8.01
N GLU A 164 -9.86 10.79 -8.96
CA GLU A 164 -10.73 9.96 -9.82
C GLU A 164 -11.63 9.04 -8.98
N GLY A 165 -11.06 8.33 -8.00
CA GLY A 165 -11.82 7.48 -7.08
C GLY A 165 -12.81 8.27 -6.23
N ALA A 166 -12.43 9.48 -5.76
CA ALA A 166 -13.30 10.34 -4.98
C ALA A 166 -14.51 10.83 -5.80
N VAL A 167 -14.28 11.27 -7.04
CA VAL A 167 -15.33 11.70 -7.97
C VAL A 167 -16.27 10.53 -8.27
N LEU A 168 -15.71 9.35 -8.58
CA LEU A 168 -16.48 8.16 -8.88
C LEU A 168 -17.42 7.78 -7.73
N LEU A 169 -16.92 7.77 -6.49
CA LEU A 169 -17.73 7.47 -5.31
C LEU A 169 -18.80 8.52 -5.04
N LYS A 170 -18.51 9.80 -5.21
CA LYS A 170 -19.46 10.90 -4.96
C LYS A 170 -20.52 11.01 -6.05
N GLU A 171 -20.11 10.99 -7.32
CA GLU A 171 -21.02 11.30 -8.44
C GLU A 171 -21.75 10.07 -8.95
N HIS A 172 -21.06 8.93 -9.11
CA HIS A 172 -21.69 7.72 -9.64
C HIS A 172 -22.44 6.93 -8.55
N TYR A 173 -21.84 6.80 -7.36
CA TYR A 173 -22.47 6.09 -6.25
C TYR A 173 -23.26 6.99 -5.29
N HIS A 174 -23.21 8.32 -5.46
CA HIS A 174 -23.92 9.33 -4.64
C HIS A 174 -23.60 9.23 -3.13
N LEU A 175 -22.36 8.83 -2.78
CA LEU A 175 -21.93 8.75 -1.40
C LEU A 175 -21.61 10.13 -0.83
N LYS A 176 -22.13 10.42 0.37
CA LYS A 176 -21.95 11.72 1.06
C LYS A 176 -20.78 11.73 2.04
N ASN A 177 -20.31 10.56 2.44
CA ASN A 177 -19.27 10.34 3.44
C ASN A 177 -17.86 10.21 2.84
N VAL A 178 -17.66 10.63 1.58
CA VAL A 178 -16.38 10.52 0.87
C VAL A 178 -15.55 11.77 1.07
N ARG A 179 -14.31 11.59 1.53
CA ARG A 179 -13.26 12.63 1.56
C ARG A 179 -12.08 12.18 0.71
N GLN A 180 -11.25 13.12 0.28
CA GLN A 180 -9.98 12.81 -0.40
C GLN A 180 -8.83 13.01 0.56
N SER A 181 -7.83 12.14 0.51
CA SER A 181 -6.58 12.27 1.26
C SER A 181 -5.47 11.47 0.57
N PRO A 182 -4.25 11.99 0.51
CA PRO A 182 -3.12 11.25 -0.05
C PRO A 182 -2.81 9.97 0.75
N ASP A 183 -1.89 9.16 0.22
CA ASP A 183 -1.53 7.88 0.83
C ASP A 183 -1.21 8.00 2.33
N LEU A 184 -1.71 7.06 3.12
CA LEU A 184 -1.59 7.02 4.57
C LEU A 184 -0.13 7.07 5.05
N VAL A 185 0.80 6.50 4.30
CA VAL A 185 2.22 6.46 4.68
C VAL A 185 2.85 7.86 4.66
N LEU A 186 2.33 8.78 3.85
CA LEU A 186 2.79 10.18 3.78
C LEU A 186 2.29 11.04 4.95
N GLN A 187 1.25 10.60 5.65
CA GLN A 187 0.62 11.35 6.75
C GLN A 187 1.47 11.42 8.02
N ASN A 188 2.42 10.50 8.17
CA ASN A 188 3.24 10.36 9.35
C ASN A 188 4.69 10.78 9.05
N LYS A 189 5.16 11.80 9.75
CA LYS A 189 6.52 12.32 9.56
C LYS A 189 7.58 11.31 9.98
N GLU A 190 7.41 10.72 11.16
CA GLU A 190 8.34 9.77 11.73
C GLU A 190 7.60 8.68 12.52
N LEU A 191 7.98 7.44 12.30
CA LEU A 191 7.40 6.30 12.99
C LEU A 191 7.98 6.20 14.41
N ASP A 192 7.12 6.28 15.42
CA ASP A 192 7.50 6.04 16.80
C ASP A 192 7.57 4.53 17.06
N PHE A 193 8.81 4.00 17.06
CA PHE A 193 9.05 2.57 17.23
C PHE A 193 8.59 2.05 18.60
N ASP A 194 8.69 2.86 19.65
CA ASP A 194 8.30 2.44 20.99
C ASP A 194 6.78 2.29 21.14
N LYS A 195 6.02 2.98 20.31
CA LYS A 195 4.55 2.84 20.25
C LYS A 195 4.06 1.68 19.39
N VAL A 196 4.91 1.17 18.50
CA VAL A 196 4.54 0.11 17.55
C VAL A 196 5.10 -1.25 17.95
N PHE A 197 6.33 -1.27 18.46
CA PHE A 197 7.06 -2.51 18.73
C PHE A 197 7.31 -2.68 20.22
N ALA A 198 6.97 -3.86 20.74
CA ALA A 198 7.40 -4.29 22.07
C ALA A 198 8.89 -4.63 22.06
N LYS A 199 9.38 -5.14 20.92
CA LYS A 199 10.79 -5.41 20.67
C LYS A 199 11.20 -4.74 19.37
N LYS A 200 12.06 -3.70 19.49
CA LYS A 200 12.52 -2.93 18.33
C LYS A 200 13.15 -3.84 17.26
N PRO A 201 12.71 -3.75 16.01
CA PRO A 201 13.31 -4.51 14.93
C PRO A 201 14.74 -4.02 14.64
N VAL A 202 15.62 -4.94 14.31
CA VAL A 202 16.95 -4.61 13.80
C VAL A 202 16.83 -4.31 12.31
N ILE A 203 17.12 -3.07 11.92
CA ILE A 203 17.08 -2.64 10.53
C ILE A 203 18.47 -2.83 9.93
N LYS A 204 18.58 -3.76 9.00
CA LYS A 204 19.83 -4.05 8.29
C LYS A 204 19.73 -3.52 6.86
N ILE A 205 20.65 -2.64 6.50
CA ILE A 205 20.75 -2.11 5.14
C ILE A 205 22.17 -2.35 4.60
N PRO A 206 22.33 -2.58 3.29
CA PRO A 206 23.66 -2.68 2.68
C PRO A 206 24.35 -1.33 2.68
N ASP A 207 25.66 -1.34 2.49
CA ASP A 207 26.42 -0.14 2.21
C ASP A 207 26.06 0.38 0.83
N ILE A 208 25.70 1.63 0.75
CA ILE A 208 25.37 2.35 -0.49
C ILE A 208 26.41 3.44 -0.68
N LEU A 209 27.01 3.47 -1.84
CA LEU A 209 28.00 4.48 -2.21
C LEU A 209 27.35 5.87 -2.28
N PRO A 210 28.10 6.95 -1.99
CA PRO A 210 27.63 8.31 -2.14
C PRO A 210 27.18 8.61 -3.59
N HIS A 211 26.27 9.56 -3.74
CA HIS A 211 25.75 9.99 -5.05
C HIS A 211 25.13 8.87 -5.90
N ALA A 212 24.61 7.85 -5.25
CA ALA A 212 23.93 6.74 -5.91
C ALA A 212 22.48 7.06 -6.25
N VAL A 213 21.97 6.37 -7.26
CA VAL A 213 20.57 6.41 -7.72
C VAL A 213 19.96 5.02 -7.61
N ALA A 214 18.75 4.96 -7.06
CA ALA A 214 17.98 3.73 -6.99
C ALA A 214 17.11 3.53 -8.25
N ILE A 215 17.06 2.31 -8.77
CA ILE A 215 16.08 1.90 -9.77
C ILE A 215 15.22 0.80 -9.15
N VAL A 216 13.90 1.07 -9.04
CA VAL A 216 12.92 0.17 -8.45
C VAL A 216 11.89 -0.23 -9.50
N PRO A 217 12.19 -1.22 -10.34
CA PRO A 217 11.32 -1.65 -11.43
C PRO A 217 10.09 -2.39 -10.89
N ASN A 218 9.09 -2.56 -11.76
CA ASN A 218 7.86 -3.27 -11.43
C ASN A 218 7.52 -4.29 -12.53
N LYS A 219 7.41 -5.56 -12.17
CA LYS A 219 7.04 -6.63 -13.10
C LYS A 219 5.71 -6.36 -13.82
N LYS A 220 4.74 -5.72 -13.15
CA LYS A 220 3.46 -5.38 -13.77
C LYS A 220 3.59 -4.40 -14.95
N CYS A 221 4.61 -3.53 -14.96
CA CYS A 221 4.85 -2.63 -16.08
C CYS A 221 5.11 -3.39 -17.37
N PHE A 222 5.78 -4.54 -17.28
CA PHE A 222 6.04 -5.43 -18.42
C PHE A 222 4.82 -6.22 -18.90
N GLN A 223 3.69 -6.14 -18.19
CA GLN A 223 2.39 -6.68 -18.61
C GLN A 223 1.55 -5.62 -19.34
N HIS A 224 1.81 -4.33 -19.12
CA HIS A 224 1.10 -3.19 -19.70
C HIS A 224 1.89 -2.48 -20.80
N GLY A 225 3.20 -2.71 -20.89
CA GLY A 225 4.10 -2.17 -21.91
C GLY A 225 4.79 -3.26 -22.70
N GLU A 226 5.48 -2.89 -23.78
CA GLU A 226 6.31 -3.81 -24.57
C GLU A 226 7.63 -4.07 -23.83
N LYS A 227 7.96 -5.33 -23.62
CA LYS A 227 9.10 -5.75 -22.82
C LYS A 227 10.42 -5.20 -23.36
N GLU A 228 10.64 -5.30 -24.68
CA GLU A 228 11.84 -4.86 -25.35
C GLU A 228 12.00 -3.33 -25.28
N ALA A 229 10.91 -2.59 -25.46
CA ALA A 229 10.89 -1.14 -25.35
C ALA A 229 11.23 -0.69 -23.92
N LEU A 230 10.67 -1.35 -22.88
CA LEU A 230 10.97 -1.04 -21.49
C LEU A 230 12.42 -1.37 -21.12
N LEU A 231 12.97 -2.49 -21.58
CA LEU A 231 14.38 -2.82 -21.36
C LEU A 231 15.30 -1.82 -22.05
N SER A 232 14.97 -1.41 -23.30
CA SER A 232 15.69 -0.36 -24.02
C SER A 232 15.64 0.96 -23.27
N LEU A 233 14.49 1.35 -22.73
CA LEU A 233 14.34 2.55 -21.90
C LEU A 233 15.24 2.49 -20.66
N TYR A 234 15.20 1.38 -19.89
CA TYR A 234 16.08 1.22 -18.73
C TYR A 234 17.55 1.27 -19.11
N HIS A 235 17.93 0.66 -20.23
CA HIS A 235 19.31 0.73 -20.73
C HIS A 235 19.75 2.18 -20.95
N LYS A 236 18.97 2.95 -21.71
CA LYS A 236 19.31 4.35 -22.03
C LYS A 236 19.29 5.26 -20.79
N VAL A 237 18.35 5.05 -19.88
CA VAL A 237 18.30 5.79 -18.61
C VAL A 237 19.55 5.51 -17.77
N ILE A 238 19.97 4.25 -17.68
CA ILE A 238 21.20 3.87 -16.95
C ILE A 238 22.43 4.44 -17.63
N ASP A 239 22.50 4.46 -18.96
CA ASP A 239 23.60 5.09 -19.69
C ASP A 239 23.74 6.59 -19.36
N VAL A 240 22.61 7.32 -19.27
CA VAL A 240 22.63 8.74 -18.85
C VAL A 240 23.24 8.88 -17.45
N LEU A 241 22.86 8.00 -16.50
CA LEU A 241 23.40 8.01 -15.14
C LEU A 241 24.90 7.68 -15.11
N LEU A 242 25.31 6.64 -15.83
CA LEU A 242 26.72 6.20 -15.92
C LEU A 242 27.63 7.24 -16.56
N ASN A 243 27.14 7.95 -17.58
CA ASN A 243 27.87 9.05 -18.24
C ASN A 243 28.08 10.23 -17.27
N SER A 244 27.26 10.37 -16.27
CA SER A 244 27.38 11.36 -15.17
C SER A 244 28.14 10.82 -13.95
N SER A 245 28.82 9.69 -14.07
CA SER A 245 29.61 9.04 -13.00
C SER A 245 28.80 8.62 -11.78
N ILE A 246 27.53 8.32 -11.98
CA ILE A 246 26.59 7.91 -10.90
C ILE A 246 26.65 6.40 -10.70
N GLU A 247 26.58 5.97 -9.43
CA GLU A 247 26.40 4.58 -9.03
C GLU A 247 24.91 4.23 -9.12
N VAL A 248 24.59 3.13 -9.78
CA VAL A 248 23.21 2.70 -10.00
C VAL A 248 22.91 1.43 -9.21
N TYR A 249 21.88 1.47 -8.39
CA TYR A 249 21.44 0.32 -7.60
C TYR A 249 20.07 -0.14 -8.04
N LEU A 250 19.98 -1.40 -8.50
CA LEU A 250 18.74 -2.08 -8.82
C LEU A 250 18.23 -2.77 -7.57
N LEU A 251 17.04 -2.40 -7.10
CA LEU A 251 16.44 -3.03 -5.92
C LEU A 251 14.96 -3.34 -6.14
N ARG A 252 14.54 -4.48 -5.61
CA ARG A 252 13.13 -4.89 -5.67
C ARG A 252 12.33 -4.28 -4.54
N HIS A 253 11.07 -3.96 -4.81
CA HIS A 253 10.06 -3.65 -3.79
C HIS A 253 9.16 -4.86 -3.48
N SER A 254 8.96 -5.75 -4.44
CA SER A 254 8.21 -7.00 -4.31
C SER A 254 9.08 -8.17 -4.76
N LYS A 255 8.83 -9.35 -4.18
CA LYS A 255 9.59 -10.58 -4.54
C LYS A 255 9.63 -10.85 -6.03
N GLU A 256 8.53 -10.61 -6.71
CA GLU A 256 8.39 -10.83 -8.16
C GLU A 256 9.22 -9.89 -9.02
N ASP A 257 9.66 -8.73 -8.49
CA ASP A 257 10.42 -7.72 -9.23
C ASP A 257 11.89 -8.08 -9.40
N LEU A 258 12.42 -9.01 -8.59
CA LEU A 258 13.81 -9.43 -8.68
C LEU A 258 14.18 -9.92 -10.09
N THR A 259 13.27 -10.65 -10.73
CA THR A 259 13.48 -11.10 -12.12
C THR A 259 13.73 -9.93 -13.07
N ILE A 260 13.01 -8.83 -12.90
CA ILE A 260 13.20 -7.63 -13.74
C ILE A 260 14.51 -6.94 -13.40
N CYS A 261 14.86 -6.82 -12.12
CA CYS A 261 16.16 -6.29 -11.70
C CYS A 261 17.32 -7.08 -12.33
N THR A 262 17.24 -8.41 -12.31
CA THR A 262 18.24 -9.30 -12.92
C THR A 262 18.33 -9.09 -14.45
N MET A 263 17.19 -8.95 -15.13
CA MET A 263 17.16 -8.69 -16.57
C MET A 263 17.80 -7.34 -16.92
N ILE A 264 17.54 -6.29 -16.13
CA ILE A 264 18.16 -4.97 -16.32
C ILE A 264 19.66 -5.06 -16.02
N LYS A 265 20.09 -5.73 -14.94
CA LYS A 265 21.53 -5.93 -14.65
C LYS A 265 22.26 -6.65 -15.79
N ALA A 266 21.62 -7.62 -16.43
CA ALA A 266 22.20 -8.38 -17.55
C ALA A 266 22.46 -7.51 -18.79
N LEU A 267 21.90 -6.31 -18.90
CA LEU A 267 22.23 -5.34 -19.96
C LEU A 267 23.62 -4.69 -19.72
N PHE A 268 24.15 -4.81 -18.50
CA PHE A 268 25.43 -4.22 -18.07
C PHE A 268 26.31 -5.25 -17.36
N PRO A 269 26.70 -6.37 -18.03
CA PRO A 269 27.33 -7.51 -17.36
C PRO A 269 28.66 -7.14 -16.69
N ASP A 270 29.48 -6.35 -17.36
CA ASP A 270 30.84 -5.99 -16.93
C ASP A 270 30.94 -4.63 -16.23
N ASN A 271 29.82 -3.91 -16.12
CA ASN A 271 29.83 -2.59 -15.50
C ASN A 271 29.73 -2.70 -13.97
N GLN A 272 30.80 -2.32 -13.28
CA GLN A 272 30.93 -2.39 -11.83
C GLN A 272 30.08 -1.32 -11.09
N ARG A 273 29.62 -0.28 -11.79
CA ARG A 273 28.78 0.79 -11.22
C ARG A 273 27.26 0.49 -11.28
N VAL A 274 26.87 -0.65 -11.85
CA VAL A 274 25.49 -1.13 -11.82
C VAL A 274 25.40 -2.29 -10.84
N HIS A 275 24.81 -2.03 -9.67
CA HIS A 275 24.72 -2.97 -8.56
C HIS A 275 23.32 -3.61 -8.51
N LEU A 276 23.24 -4.90 -8.22
CA LEU A 276 21.99 -5.61 -7.96
C LEU A 276 21.88 -5.90 -6.45
N LEU A 277 20.88 -5.35 -5.79
CA LEU A 277 20.53 -5.69 -4.42
C LEU A 277 19.48 -6.80 -4.41
N GLU A 278 19.88 -8.03 -4.10
CA GLU A 278 19.00 -9.20 -4.07
C GLU A 278 18.17 -9.29 -2.78
N ASN A 279 18.43 -8.41 -1.81
CA ASN A 279 17.79 -8.41 -0.51
C ASN A 279 16.26 -8.39 -0.61
N ASP A 280 15.60 -9.13 0.29
CA ASP A 280 14.16 -9.06 0.52
C ASP A 280 13.89 -8.10 1.67
N PHE A 281 13.96 -6.81 1.35
CA PHE A 281 13.77 -5.76 2.36
C PHE A 281 12.36 -5.79 2.95
N SER A 282 12.26 -5.77 4.27
CA SER A 282 11.03 -5.40 4.95
C SER A 282 10.67 -3.94 4.61
N CYS A 283 9.43 -3.53 4.89
CA CYS A 283 9.03 -2.14 4.65
C CYS A 283 9.87 -1.11 5.42
N LEU A 284 10.40 -1.47 6.60
CA LEU A 284 11.27 -0.62 7.40
C LEU A 284 12.69 -0.54 6.84
N GLU A 285 13.21 -1.67 6.37
CA GLU A 285 14.52 -1.70 5.70
C GLU A 285 14.46 -0.99 4.35
N PHE A 286 13.38 -1.15 3.57
CA PHE A 286 13.20 -0.41 2.33
C PHE A 286 13.12 1.10 2.58
N ASP A 287 12.38 1.54 3.63
CA ASP A 287 12.30 2.94 4.04
C ASP A 287 13.68 3.51 4.45
N ALA A 288 14.49 2.70 5.10
CA ALA A 288 15.84 3.08 5.52
C ALA A 288 16.84 3.11 4.34
N VAL A 289 16.75 2.13 3.42
CA VAL A 289 17.67 2.04 2.28
C VAL A 289 17.40 3.13 1.25
N ILE A 290 16.12 3.46 0.98
CA ILE A 290 15.77 4.48 -0.02
C ILE A 290 16.31 5.86 0.33
N ARG A 291 16.45 6.18 1.61
CA ARG A 291 17.03 7.43 2.12
C ARG A 291 18.50 7.65 1.72
N LYS A 292 19.20 6.59 1.33
CA LYS A 292 20.62 6.66 0.98
C LYS A 292 20.87 7.18 -0.43
N PHE A 293 19.82 7.23 -1.26
CA PHE A 293 19.93 7.64 -2.65
C PHE A 293 19.71 9.14 -2.85
N SER A 294 20.39 9.71 -3.85
CA SER A 294 20.19 11.10 -4.26
C SER A 294 18.81 11.32 -4.83
N PHE A 295 18.37 10.40 -5.69
CA PHE A 295 17.02 10.28 -6.22
C PHE A 295 16.74 8.84 -6.65
N ALA A 296 15.54 8.55 -7.09
CA ALA A 296 15.14 7.21 -7.52
C ALA A 296 14.40 7.23 -8.86
N ILE A 297 14.44 6.12 -9.59
CA ILE A 297 13.59 5.85 -10.76
C ILE A 297 12.69 4.68 -10.37
N VAL A 298 11.40 4.93 -10.23
CA VAL A 298 10.50 3.99 -9.59
C VAL A 298 9.29 3.65 -10.45
N SER A 299 8.93 2.38 -10.47
CA SER A 299 7.74 1.88 -11.15
C SER A 299 6.73 1.24 -10.18
N ARG A 300 7.10 1.06 -8.91
CA ARG A 300 6.20 0.61 -7.85
C ARG A 300 5.61 1.80 -7.12
N PHE A 301 4.27 1.81 -6.95
CA PHE A 301 3.56 2.89 -6.27
C PHE A 301 4.12 3.16 -4.87
N HIS A 302 4.21 2.15 -4.02
CA HIS A 302 4.80 2.34 -2.69
C HIS A 302 6.32 2.58 -2.72
N GLY A 303 7.01 2.23 -3.80
CA GLY A 303 8.39 2.68 -4.02
C GLY A 303 8.47 4.21 -4.11
N ALA A 304 7.55 4.84 -4.87
CA ALA A 304 7.45 6.29 -4.94
C ALA A 304 6.97 6.91 -3.61
N VAL A 305 6.00 6.28 -2.93
CA VAL A 305 5.52 6.73 -1.61
C VAL A 305 6.66 6.75 -0.59
N HIS A 306 7.49 5.70 -0.51
CA HIS A 306 8.65 5.66 0.39
C HIS A 306 9.73 6.66 -0.02
N SER A 307 9.97 6.86 -1.33
CA SER A 307 10.89 7.89 -1.80
C SER A 307 10.43 9.27 -1.32
N TYR A 308 9.22 9.66 -1.62
CA TYR A 308 8.68 10.96 -1.24
C TYR A 308 8.59 11.17 0.26
N LYS A 309 8.14 10.17 1.04
CA LYS A 309 8.13 10.23 2.51
C LYS A 309 9.51 10.59 3.09
N ASN A 310 10.57 10.14 2.43
CA ASN A 310 11.95 10.38 2.84
C ASN A 310 12.60 11.56 2.11
N CYS A 311 11.82 12.39 1.44
CA CYS A 311 12.29 13.52 0.64
C CYS A 311 13.31 13.10 -0.43
N VAL A 312 13.21 11.90 -0.98
CA VAL A 312 14.00 11.44 -2.10
C VAL A 312 13.21 11.68 -3.38
N PRO A 313 13.65 12.59 -4.27
CA PRO A 313 12.99 12.83 -5.53
C PRO A 313 12.92 11.56 -6.37
N CYS A 314 11.87 11.41 -7.17
CA CYS A 314 11.81 10.25 -8.04
C CYS A 314 11.21 10.55 -9.41
N ILE A 315 11.76 9.89 -10.42
CA ILE A 315 11.17 9.76 -11.74
C ILE A 315 10.27 8.55 -11.69
N ILE A 316 8.97 8.76 -11.90
CA ILE A 316 7.97 7.69 -11.83
C ILE A 316 7.72 7.16 -13.24
N LEU A 317 7.96 5.87 -13.45
CA LEU A 317 7.59 5.14 -14.65
C LEU A 317 6.33 4.33 -14.33
N GLY A 318 5.16 4.97 -14.43
CA GLY A 318 3.87 4.44 -13.99
C GLY A 318 2.97 4.00 -15.14
N TRP A 319 1.90 3.30 -14.82
CA TRP A 319 0.91 2.81 -15.80
C TRP A 319 -0.55 3.17 -15.40
N ALA A 320 -0.73 3.91 -14.32
CA ALA A 320 -2.04 4.27 -13.80
C ALA A 320 -2.06 5.71 -13.26
N VAL A 321 -3.24 6.34 -13.28
CA VAL A 321 -3.48 7.73 -12.85
C VAL A 321 -2.94 8.03 -11.45
N LYS A 322 -3.05 7.08 -10.53
CA LYS A 322 -2.55 7.21 -9.14
C LYS A 322 -1.10 7.66 -9.00
N TYR A 323 -0.26 7.35 -9.97
CA TYR A 323 1.16 7.75 -9.95
C TYR A 323 1.30 9.27 -10.18
N ARG A 324 0.52 9.81 -11.12
CA ARG A 324 0.51 11.25 -11.41
C ARG A 324 -0.11 12.04 -10.26
N GLU A 325 -1.19 11.55 -9.68
CA GLU A 325 -1.82 12.20 -8.52
C GLU A 325 -0.90 12.18 -7.28
N LEU A 326 -0.16 11.09 -7.06
CA LEU A 326 0.86 11.04 -6.02
C LEU A 326 1.95 12.10 -6.23
N ALA A 327 2.44 12.24 -7.48
CA ALA A 327 3.45 13.22 -7.84
C ALA A 327 2.94 14.66 -7.69
N LEU A 328 1.66 14.92 -7.99
CA LEU A 328 1.03 16.22 -7.82
C LEU A 328 1.07 16.69 -6.36
N TYR A 329 0.76 15.83 -5.38
CA TYR A 329 0.87 16.18 -3.96
C TYR A 329 2.28 16.61 -3.54
N MET A 330 3.30 16.18 -4.28
CA MET A 330 4.71 16.44 -3.99
C MET A 330 5.33 17.52 -4.89
N ASN A 331 4.52 18.21 -5.73
CA ASN A 331 4.98 19.17 -6.74
C ASN A 331 5.97 18.53 -7.73
N GLN A 332 5.71 17.28 -8.13
CA GLN A 332 6.60 16.43 -8.95
C GLN A 332 5.91 15.87 -10.20
N GLU A 333 4.78 16.42 -10.65
CA GLU A 333 4.03 15.85 -11.76
C GLU A 333 4.79 15.81 -13.08
N SER A 334 5.76 16.71 -13.31
CA SER A 334 6.63 16.68 -14.49
C SER A 334 7.56 15.46 -14.55
N TYR A 335 7.72 14.75 -13.43
CA TYR A 335 8.54 13.55 -13.33
C TYR A 335 7.73 12.25 -13.33
N ALA A 336 6.42 12.32 -13.62
CA ALA A 336 5.54 11.15 -13.68
C ALA A 336 5.18 10.82 -15.13
N PHE A 337 5.68 9.69 -15.64
CA PHE A 337 5.55 9.28 -17.04
C PHE A 337 4.66 8.04 -17.16
N ASP A 338 3.79 8.03 -18.19
CA ASP A 338 2.99 6.86 -18.55
C ASP A 338 3.82 5.94 -19.47
N ILE A 339 4.02 4.68 -19.02
CA ILE A 339 4.83 3.70 -19.75
C ILE A 339 3.98 2.62 -20.40
N ARG A 340 2.66 2.82 -20.55
CA ARG A 340 1.83 1.90 -21.33
C ARG A 340 2.23 1.93 -22.81
N ALA A 341 2.00 0.83 -23.51
CA ALA A 341 2.30 0.73 -24.94
C ALA A 341 1.76 1.95 -25.70
N ASN A 342 2.56 2.51 -26.60
CA ASN A 342 2.33 3.72 -27.39
C ASN A 342 2.37 5.08 -26.64
N ASN A 343 2.56 5.11 -25.29
CA ASN A 343 2.63 6.35 -24.54
C ASN A 343 4.03 6.70 -24.07
N ILE A 344 5.03 5.86 -24.32
CA ILE A 344 6.40 6.07 -23.86
C ILE A 344 7.03 7.23 -24.62
N ASN A 345 7.19 8.37 -23.98
CA ASN A 345 7.99 9.48 -24.47
C ASN A 345 9.44 9.35 -23.96
N GLU A 346 10.21 8.51 -24.62
CA GLU A 346 11.59 8.20 -24.24
C GLU A 346 12.47 9.46 -24.17
N ALA A 347 12.39 10.31 -25.17
CA ALA A 347 13.22 11.52 -25.24
C ALA A 347 12.95 12.45 -24.04
N GLU A 348 11.71 12.56 -23.61
CA GLU A 348 11.33 13.35 -22.46
C GLU A 348 11.82 12.70 -21.15
N ILE A 349 11.69 11.38 -20.98
CA ILE A 349 12.19 10.65 -19.81
C ILE A 349 13.72 10.85 -19.67
N LEU A 350 14.48 10.71 -20.76
CA LEU A 350 15.93 10.91 -20.76
C LEU A 350 16.30 12.37 -20.43
N LYS A 351 15.57 13.35 -20.98
CA LYS A 351 15.74 14.77 -20.64
C LYS A 351 15.52 15.02 -19.14
N TYR A 352 14.43 14.52 -18.58
CA TYR A 352 14.14 14.71 -17.15
C TYR A 352 15.09 13.91 -16.25
N THR A 353 15.64 12.79 -16.72
CA THR A 353 16.70 12.08 -16.01
C THR A 353 17.96 12.94 -15.90
N ALA A 354 18.39 13.56 -17.00
CA ALA A 354 19.53 14.47 -16.99
C ALA A 354 19.27 15.70 -16.10
N GLN A 355 18.08 16.28 -16.17
CA GLN A 355 17.70 17.40 -15.31
C GLN A 355 17.67 17.01 -13.81
N MET A 356 17.20 15.82 -13.46
CA MET A 356 17.18 15.35 -12.08
C MET A 356 18.58 15.20 -11.50
N ILE A 357 19.56 14.76 -12.28
CA ILE A 357 20.97 14.67 -11.86
C ILE A 357 21.49 16.02 -11.35
N GLU A 358 21.12 17.10 -12.04
CA GLU A 358 21.57 18.46 -11.70
C GLU A 358 20.73 19.10 -10.58
N ASN A 359 19.43 18.77 -10.53
CA ASN A 359 18.46 19.54 -9.75
C ASN A 359 17.86 18.78 -8.55
N PHE A 360 18.28 17.54 -8.25
CA PHE A 360 17.64 16.72 -7.19
C PHE A 360 17.56 17.41 -5.84
N GLN A 361 18.47 18.31 -5.49
CA GLN A 361 18.43 19.06 -4.24
C GLN A 361 17.26 20.07 -4.21
N ASN A 362 17.00 20.74 -5.32
CA ASN A 362 15.86 21.65 -5.43
C ASN A 362 14.54 20.88 -5.43
N GLU A 363 14.49 19.73 -6.10
CA GLU A 363 13.32 18.86 -6.11
C GLU A 363 13.03 18.29 -4.72
N LYS A 364 14.07 17.99 -3.92
CA LYS A 364 13.93 17.62 -2.51
C LYS A 364 13.22 18.69 -1.68
N MET A 365 13.52 19.97 -1.89
CA MET A 365 12.84 21.08 -1.19
C MET A 365 11.35 21.16 -1.56
N LYS A 366 11.00 20.99 -2.83
CA LYS A 366 9.59 20.95 -3.28
C LYS A 366 8.81 19.81 -2.63
N ILE A 367 9.43 18.63 -2.52
CA ILE A 367 8.83 17.47 -1.85
C ILE A 367 8.62 17.75 -0.36
N GLN A 368 9.57 18.40 0.32
CA GLN A 368 9.43 18.78 1.73
C GLN A 368 8.23 19.71 1.95
N GLU A 369 8.01 20.65 1.03
CA GLU A 369 6.86 21.52 1.05
C GLU A 369 5.55 20.74 0.87
N GLY A 370 5.46 19.89 -0.15
CA GLY A 370 4.30 19.02 -0.39
C GLY A 370 3.99 18.11 0.81
N LEU A 371 5.02 17.48 1.40
CA LEU A 371 4.85 16.66 2.60
C LEU A 371 4.33 17.46 3.79
N SER A 372 4.81 18.69 3.98
CA SER A 372 4.34 19.55 5.08
C SER A 372 2.84 19.83 4.94
N GLN A 373 2.35 20.11 3.73
CA GLN A 373 0.94 20.32 3.45
C GLN A 373 0.11 19.05 3.73
N VAL A 374 0.59 17.89 3.27
CA VAL A 374 -0.06 16.59 3.51
C VAL A 374 -0.16 16.29 5.00
N GLN A 375 0.89 16.54 5.78
CA GLN A 375 0.93 16.26 7.21
C GLN A 375 0.08 17.24 8.04
N GLN A 376 -0.13 18.46 7.58
CA GLN A 376 -1.05 19.43 8.20
C GLN A 376 -2.51 18.98 8.03
N SER A 377 -2.88 18.46 6.86
CA SER A 377 -4.20 17.94 6.54
C SER A 377 -4.39 16.47 6.92
N ASN A 378 -3.85 16.05 8.04
CA ASN A 378 -3.77 14.67 8.49
C ASN A 378 -5.15 13.99 8.57
N CYS A 379 -5.33 12.90 7.81
CA CYS A 379 -6.59 12.17 7.77
C CYS A 379 -6.98 11.50 9.11
N PHE A 380 -6.05 11.27 10.01
CA PHE A 380 -6.35 10.76 11.36
C PHE A 380 -7.10 11.76 12.24
N ASN A 381 -7.19 13.05 11.87
CA ASN A 381 -7.95 14.03 12.64
C ASN A 381 -9.44 13.70 12.69
N ILE A 382 -9.95 12.96 11.70
CA ILE A 382 -11.34 12.49 11.68
C ILE A 382 -11.69 11.57 12.86
N LEU A 383 -10.70 10.90 13.44
CA LEU A 383 -10.95 9.93 14.49
C LEU A 383 -11.59 10.57 15.73
N GLU A 384 -11.24 11.82 16.04
CA GLU A 384 -11.85 12.58 17.15
C GLU A 384 -13.33 12.83 16.90
N GLU A 385 -13.69 13.25 15.67
CA GLU A 385 -15.08 13.46 15.27
C GLU A 385 -15.87 12.13 15.33
N VAL A 386 -15.27 11.03 14.86
CA VAL A 386 -15.94 9.73 14.80
C VAL A 386 -16.09 9.11 16.19
N ILE A 387 -15.11 9.21 17.08
CA ILE A 387 -15.15 8.57 18.40
C ILE A 387 -16.09 9.32 19.33
N HIS A 388 -16.10 10.64 19.31
CA HIS A 388 -16.84 11.48 20.26
C HIS A 388 -18.17 12.03 19.70
N GLY A 389 -18.40 11.97 18.39
CA GLY A 389 -19.69 12.28 17.75
C GLY A 389 -20.57 11.05 17.65
#